data_14caab724e3af94e611e5593e1f430f1
#
_entry.id   14caab724e3af94e611e5593e1f430f1
#
_cell.length_a   1.000
_cell.length_b   1.000
_cell.length_c   1.000
_cell.angle_alpha   90.00
_cell.angle_beta   90.00
_cell.angle_gamma   90.00
#
_symmetry.space_group_name_H-M   'P 1'
#
loop_
_entity.id
_entity.type
_entity.pdbx_description
1 polymer ?
#
loop_
_entity_poly.entity_id
_entity_poly.type
_entity_poly.pdbx_seq_one_letter_code
_entity_poly.pdbx_strand_id
1 'polypeptide(L)'
;DSAYYGWAFVGAALRAKVWFSVTARMTKKVTRAIAGIAEDDWQPIKYPHAVFDEAEQRWVSDAQVAEVGFVAFTGRRKAEHVPCRLVVRRVKRLQSLASDGSQQQELIAAYRHHAFITNTTFGIVEADQFHRDHAIVEQVIAELKDGPLAHLPSGKYAANAAWVALAVIAFNIARAAAVAANLTKARWATLRRKLINVPARVAATGRRLVLHLPTHWPWADAWEALHVVATSPPQPATT
;
A
#
# COMPACT_ATOMS: atom_id res chain seq x y z
N ASP A 1 7.36 7.43 -2.99
CA ASP A 1 7.01 8.83 -3.23
C ASP A 1 8.10 9.52 -4.06
N SER A 2 7.69 10.30 -5.06
CA SER A 2 8.62 11.05 -5.92
C SER A 2 9.36 12.18 -5.19
N ALA A 3 8.98 12.52 -3.95
CA ALA A 3 9.73 13.44 -3.08
C ALA A 3 11.14 12.91 -2.79
N TYR A 4 11.31 11.59 -2.69
CA TYR A 4 12.60 10.94 -2.47
C TYR A 4 13.43 10.75 -3.75
N TYR A 5 12.91 11.15 -4.92
CA TYR A 5 13.66 11.09 -6.18
C TYR A 5 14.74 12.15 -6.20
N GLY A 6 15.85 11.85 -5.56
CA GLY A 6 17.00 12.75 -5.45
C GLY A 6 18.29 12.03 -5.06
N TRP A 7 19.44 12.63 -5.47
CA TRP A 7 20.76 12.09 -5.17
C TRP A 7 21.02 11.90 -3.67
N ALA A 8 20.52 12.79 -2.83
CA ALA A 8 20.73 12.69 -1.39
C ALA A 8 20.24 11.34 -0.83
N PHE A 9 19.07 10.91 -1.25
CA PHE A 9 18.49 9.64 -0.83
C PHE A 9 19.16 8.44 -1.50
N VAL A 10 19.21 8.44 -2.84
CA VAL A 10 19.76 7.31 -3.60
C VAL A 10 21.26 7.14 -3.34
N GLY A 11 22.01 8.24 -3.24
CA GLY A 11 23.42 8.21 -2.88
C GLY A 11 23.68 7.69 -1.45
N ALA A 12 22.78 7.96 -0.50
CA ALA A 12 22.86 7.37 0.83
C ALA A 12 22.64 5.84 0.78
N ALA A 13 21.63 5.38 0.04
CA ALA A 13 21.37 3.95 -0.14
C ALA A 13 22.57 3.22 -0.78
N LEU A 14 23.16 3.81 -1.80
CA LEU A 14 24.36 3.25 -2.46
C LEU A 14 25.57 3.17 -1.52
N ARG A 15 25.83 4.22 -0.72
CA ARG A 15 26.90 4.19 0.29
C ARG A 15 26.67 3.13 1.35
N ALA A 16 25.41 2.95 1.76
CA ALA A 16 25.01 1.92 2.72
C ALA A 16 24.96 0.51 2.09
N LYS A 17 25.18 0.38 0.78
CA LYS A 17 25.10 -0.89 0.03
C LYS A 17 23.75 -1.59 0.19
N VAL A 18 22.67 -0.80 0.26
CA VAL A 18 21.30 -1.31 0.33
C VAL A 18 20.56 -1.09 -0.99
N TRP A 19 19.56 -1.91 -1.23
CA TRP A 19 18.67 -1.72 -2.37
C TRP A 19 17.79 -0.49 -2.18
N PHE A 20 17.43 0.13 -3.29
CA PHE A 20 16.45 1.20 -3.32
C PHE A 20 15.39 0.94 -4.39
N SER A 21 14.21 1.46 -4.15
CA SER A 21 13.13 1.53 -5.10
C SER A 21 12.41 2.87 -4.89
N VAL A 22 12.53 3.79 -5.86
CA VAL A 22 12.08 5.19 -5.72
C VAL A 22 11.28 5.60 -6.93
N THR A 23 10.05 6.08 -6.71
CA THR A 23 9.19 6.62 -7.77
C THR A 23 9.91 7.73 -8.53
N ALA A 24 10.05 7.57 -9.83
CA ALA A 24 10.72 8.54 -10.68
C ALA A 24 9.82 9.76 -10.96
N ARG A 25 10.41 10.96 -10.97
CA ARG A 25 9.71 12.14 -11.49
C ARG A 25 9.60 12.03 -13.01
N MET A 26 8.41 12.30 -13.54
CA MET A 26 8.15 12.28 -14.99
C MET A 26 8.82 13.47 -15.70
N THR A 27 10.13 13.43 -15.80
CA THR A 27 10.94 14.41 -16.54
C THR A 27 10.95 14.07 -18.02
N LYS A 28 11.33 15.02 -18.88
CA LYS A 28 11.51 14.78 -20.33
C LYS A 28 12.41 13.59 -20.63
N LYS A 29 13.44 13.33 -19.80
CA LYS A 29 14.32 12.18 -19.94
C LYS A 29 13.63 10.86 -19.64
N VAL A 30 12.85 10.80 -18.55
CA VAL A 30 12.07 9.62 -18.18
C VAL A 30 10.99 9.35 -19.23
N THR A 31 10.27 10.37 -19.65
CA THR A 31 9.23 10.23 -20.70
C THR A 31 9.83 9.72 -22.02
N ARG A 32 11.03 10.21 -22.41
CA ARG A 32 11.73 9.71 -23.60
C ARG A 32 12.17 8.25 -23.45
N ALA A 33 12.66 7.86 -22.28
CA ALA A 33 13.03 6.47 -22.01
C ALA A 33 11.80 5.54 -22.10
N ILE A 34 10.66 5.97 -21.56
CA ILE A 34 9.38 5.22 -21.66
C ILE A 34 8.93 5.09 -23.12
N ALA A 35 9.00 6.16 -23.89
CA ALA A 35 8.61 6.14 -25.31
C ALA A 35 9.52 5.25 -26.18
N GLY A 36 10.70 4.91 -25.71
CA GLY A 36 11.63 4.00 -26.39
C GLY A 36 11.44 2.52 -26.05
N ILE A 37 10.49 2.17 -25.18
CA ILE A 37 10.20 0.76 -24.85
C ILE A 37 9.35 0.17 -25.98
N ALA A 38 9.81 -0.96 -26.54
CA ALA A 38 9.09 -1.65 -27.60
C ALA A 38 7.78 -2.27 -27.08
N GLU A 39 6.77 -2.39 -27.93
CA GLU A 39 5.47 -2.97 -27.52
C GLU A 39 5.60 -4.41 -27.02
N ASP A 40 6.50 -5.19 -27.57
CA ASP A 40 6.75 -6.58 -27.20
C ASP A 40 7.44 -6.75 -25.84
N ASP A 41 8.03 -5.68 -25.29
CA ASP A 41 8.69 -5.69 -23.97
C ASP A 41 7.68 -5.56 -22.82
N TRP A 42 6.43 -5.22 -23.09
CA TRP A 42 5.41 -5.03 -22.07
C TRP A 42 4.78 -6.34 -21.62
N GLN A 43 4.98 -6.70 -20.37
CA GLN A 43 4.46 -7.90 -19.75
C GLN A 43 3.17 -7.60 -18.96
N PRO A 44 2.07 -8.33 -19.17
CA PRO A 44 0.86 -8.18 -18.38
C PRO A 44 1.10 -8.63 -16.94
N ILE A 45 0.49 -7.92 -15.98
CA ILE A 45 0.61 -8.21 -14.56
C ILE A 45 -0.74 -8.41 -13.90
N LYS A 46 -0.74 -9.14 -12.79
CA LYS A 46 -1.90 -9.20 -11.91
C LYS A 46 -2.12 -7.82 -11.29
N TYR A 47 -3.24 -7.19 -11.67
CA TYR A 47 -3.66 -5.89 -11.17
C TYR A 47 -5.11 -5.98 -10.66
N PRO A 48 -5.61 -5.09 -9.80
CA PRO A 48 -7.02 -5.12 -9.40
C PRO A 48 -7.92 -5.27 -10.62
N HIS A 49 -8.81 -6.25 -10.59
CA HIS A 49 -9.70 -6.67 -11.69
C HIS A 49 -9.04 -7.49 -12.83
N ALA A 50 -7.78 -7.91 -12.70
CA ALA A 50 -7.18 -8.83 -13.65
C ALA A 50 -7.85 -10.22 -13.58
N VAL A 51 -8.10 -10.81 -14.74
CA VAL A 51 -8.58 -12.20 -14.88
C VAL A 51 -7.43 -13.04 -15.41
N PHE A 52 -7.23 -14.23 -14.86
CA PHE A 52 -6.22 -15.16 -15.37
C PHE A 52 -6.84 -15.98 -16.50
N ASP A 53 -6.23 -15.94 -17.67
CA ASP A 53 -6.59 -16.74 -18.83
C ASP A 53 -5.82 -18.07 -18.76
N GLU A 54 -6.54 -19.15 -18.49
CA GLU A 54 -5.94 -20.49 -18.36
C GLU A 54 -5.47 -21.06 -19.70
N ALA A 55 -6.10 -20.68 -20.82
CA ALA A 55 -5.74 -21.17 -22.14
C ALA A 55 -4.40 -20.57 -22.62
N GLU A 56 -4.21 -19.29 -22.37
CA GLU A 56 -3.00 -18.57 -22.78
C GLU A 56 -1.97 -18.42 -21.64
N GLN A 57 -2.26 -18.98 -20.44
CA GLN A 57 -1.40 -18.95 -19.26
C GLN A 57 -0.89 -17.53 -18.92
N ARG A 58 -1.73 -16.53 -19.11
CA ARG A 58 -1.40 -15.12 -18.86
C ARG A 58 -2.51 -14.36 -18.14
N TRP A 59 -2.13 -13.24 -17.51
CA TRP A 59 -3.10 -12.32 -16.94
C TRP A 59 -3.66 -11.40 -18.03
N VAL A 60 -4.97 -11.39 -18.20
CA VAL A 60 -5.69 -10.35 -18.95
C VAL A 60 -5.93 -9.19 -17.99
N SER A 61 -5.19 -8.13 -18.16
CA SER A 61 -5.16 -7.00 -17.22
C SER A 61 -5.00 -5.69 -17.99
N ASP A 62 -5.59 -4.62 -17.44
CA ASP A 62 -5.37 -3.26 -17.92
C ASP A 62 -3.97 -2.71 -17.58
N ALA A 63 -3.16 -3.48 -16.89
CA ALA A 63 -1.83 -3.07 -16.46
C ALA A 63 -0.74 -3.99 -17.00
N GLN A 64 0.31 -3.37 -17.49
CA GLN A 64 1.52 -4.04 -18.00
C GLN A 64 2.76 -3.37 -17.40
N VAL A 65 3.85 -4.12 -17.31
CA VAL A 65 5.15 -3.61 -16.87
C VAL A 65 6.22 -3.84 -17.92
N ALA A 66 7.13 -2.90 -18.02
CA ALA A 66 8.34 -3.00 -18.83
C ALA A 66 9.51 -2.35 -18.09
N GLU A 67 10.73 -2.60 -18.52
CA GLU A 67 11.91 -1.96 -17.97
C GLU A 67 12.90 -1.55 -19.05
N VAL A 68 13.71 -0.55 -18.71
CA VAL A 68 14.80 -0.10 -19.56
C VAL A 68 16.00 0.30 -18.70
N GLY A 69 17.20 0.05 -19.21
CA GLY A 69 18.42 0.57 -18.60
C GLY A 69 18.40 2.09 -18.54
N PHE A 70 18.69 2.66 -17.39
CA PHE A 70 18.57 4.09 -17.16
C PHE A 70 19.75 4.63 -16.36
N VAL A 71 20.16 5.86 -16.65
CA VAL A 71 21.11 6.58 -15.81
C VAL A 71 20.41 7.77 -15.19
N ALA A 72 20.18 7.67 -13.87
CA ALA A 72 19.54 8.74 -13.12
C ALA A 72 20.52 9.88 -12.80
N PHE A 73 19.98 11.07 -12.53
CA PHE A 73 20.68 12.28 -12.06
C PHE A 73 21.77 12.82 -13.01
N THR A 74 21.63 12.64 -14.31
CA THR A 74 22.61 13.10 -15.31
C THR A 74 22.77 14.63 -15.40
N GLY A 75 21.91 15.42 -14.79
CA GLY A 75 22.10 16.86 -14.61
C GLY A 75 23.03 17.25 -13.47
N ARG A 76 23.57 16.27 -12.73
CA ARG A 76 24.53 16.47 -11.64
C ARG A 76 25.96 16.14 -12.10
N ARG A 77 26.93 16.20 -11.16
CA ARG A 77 28.30 15.80 -11.45
C ARG A 77 28.38 14.35 -11.90
N LYS A 78 29.28 13.99 -12.78
CA LYS A 78 29.42 12.64 -13.36
C LYS A 78 29.53 11.54 -12.28
N ALA A 79 30.21 11.83 -11.17
CA ALA A 79 30.30 10.91 -10.02
C ALA A 79 28.98 10.66 -9.29
N GLU A 80 27.96 11.48 -9.54
CA GLU A 80 26.60 11.33 -8.96
C GLU A 80 25.61 10.71 -9.93
N HIS A 81 26.07 10.33 -11.13
CA HIS A 81 25.25 9.59 -12.08
C HIS A 81 25.04 8.16 -11.57
N VAL A 82 23.79 7.68 -11.57
CA VAL A 82 23.43 6.36 -11.06
C VAL A 82 22.90 5.50 -12.19
N PRO A 83 23.70 4.53 -12.68
CA PRO A 83 23.18 3.46 -13.53
C PRO A 83 22.18 2.62 -12.73
N CYS A 84 20.98 2.44 -13.25
CA CYS A 84 19.91 1.73 -12.58
C CYS A 84 18.89 1.19 -13.61
N ARG A 85 17.93 0.43 -13.14
CA ARG A 85 16.78 0.01 -13.93
C ARG A 85 15.67 1.06 -13.78
N LEU A 86 15.04 1.44 -14.87
CA LEU A 86 13.79 2.18 -14.87
C LEU A 86 12.67 1.19 -15.15
N VAL A 87 11.93 0.82 -14.12
CA VAL A 87 10.75 -0.04 -14.25
C VAL A 87 9.54 0.84 -14.43
N VAL A 88 8.71 0.50 -15.40
CA VAL A 88 7.54 1.30 -15.79
C VAL A 88 6.31 0.41 -15.79
N ARG A 89 5.29 0.80 -15.07
CA ARG A 89 3.95 0.22 -15.20
C ARG A 89 3.09 1.17 -16.02
N ARG A 90 2.45 0.65 -17.06
CA ARG A 90 1.38 1.35 -17.79
C ARG A 90 0.03 0.76 -17.45
N VAL A 91 -0.96 1.63 -17.24
CA VAL A 91 -2.35 1.24 -16.96
C VAL A 91 -3.24 1.89 -18.00
N LYS A 92 -4.07 1.08 -18.67
CA LYS A 92 -5.00 1.54 -19.68
C LYS A 92 -6.03 2.48 -19.04
N ARG A 93 -6.20 3.66 -19.58
CA ARG A 93 -7.29 4.58 -19.20
C ARG A 93 -8.51 4.25 -20.06
N LEU A 94 -9.60 3.88 -19.41
CA LEU A 94 -10.90 4.00 -20.03
C LEU A 94 -11.23 5.50 -20.08
N GLN A 95 -11.15 6.12 -21.26
CA GLN A 95 -11.72 7.46 -21.42
C GLN A 95 -13.22 7.31 -21.33
N SER A 96 -13.84 7.94 -20.33
CA SER A 96 -15.27 8.16 -20.32
C SER A 96 -15.61 8.98 -21.56
N LEU A 97 -16.53 8.46 -22.38
CA LEU A 97 -17.12 9.17 -23.51
C LEU A 97 -17.62 10.52 -23.03
N ALA A 98 -17.08 11.61 -23.55
CA ALA A 98 -17.73 12.91 -23.44
C ALA A 98 -19.11 12.81 -24.09
N SER A 99 -20.12 13.30 -23.42
CA SER A 99 -21.53 13.25 -23.80
C SER A 99 -21.89 14.28 -24.92
N ASP A 100 -21.18 14.20 -26.00
CA ASP A 100 -21.56 14.96 -27.19
C ASP A 100 -21.63 14.01 -28.40
N GLY A 101 -22.82 13.73 -28.87
CA GLY A 101 -23.27 12.69 -29.77
C GLY A 101 -22.62 12.57 -31.15
N SER A 102 -21.32 12.65 -31.30
CA SER A 102 -20.60 12.36 -32.55
C SER A 102 -20.08 10.92 -32.54
N GLN A 103 -20.73 10.05 -33.27
CA GLN A 103 -20.33 8.69 -33.60
C GLN A 103 -19.08 8.70 -34.49
N GLN A 104 -17.90 8.88 -33.96
CA GLN A 104 -16.63 8.35 -34.48
C GLN A 104 -15.53 8.66 -33.45
N GLN A 105 -15.42 7.82 -32.44
CA GLN A 105 -14.26 7.81 -31.57
C GLN A 105 -13.46 6.56 -31.84
N GLU A 106 -12.34 6.72 -32.54
CA GLU A 106 -11.23 5.78 -32.40
C GLU A 106 -10.85 5.77 -30.94
N LEU A 107 -11.02 4.62 -30.30
CA LEU A 107 -10.56 4.35 -28.93
C LEU A 107 -9.03 4.32 -28.92
N ILE A 108 -8.39 5.49 -28.92
CA ILE A 108 -6.96 5.63 -28.68
C ILE A 108 -6.76 5.23 -27.22
N ALA A 109 -6.17 4.07 -27.01
CA ALA A 109 -5.83 3.58 -25.68
C ALA A 109 -4.82 4.52 -25.05
N ALA A 110 -5.30 5.45 -24.22
CA ALA A 110 -4.42 6.32 -23.44
C ALA A 110 -3.90 5.56 -22.23
N TYR A 111 -2.57 5.44 -22.11
CA TYR A 111 -1.94 4.82 -20.96
C TYR A 111 -1.49 5.86 -19.93
N ARG A 112 -1.74 5.55 -18.66
CA ARG A 112 -1.10 6.22 -17.55
C ARG A 112 0.15 5.47 -17.15
N HIS A 113 1.29 6.15 -17.14
CA HIS A 113 2.57 5.56 -16.75
C HIS A 113 2.93 5.87 -15.30
N HIS A 114 3.42 4.86 -14.61
CA HIS A 114 4.02 4.95 -13.29
C HIS A 114 5.44 4.37 -13.38
N ALA A 115 6.43 5.20 -13.16
CA ALA A 115 7.82 4.80 -13.28
C ALA A 115 8.56 4.90 -11.94
N PHE A 116 9.46 3.98 -11.70
CA PHE A 116 10.38 4.03 -10.57
C PHE A 116 11.78 3.56 -10.97
N ILE A 117 12.78 4.03 -10.26
CA ILE A 117 14.16 3.56 -10.41
C ILE A 117 14.52 2.59 -9.30
N THR A 118 15.29 1.57 -9.64
CA THR A 118 15.75 0.56 -8.68
C THR A 118 17.10 -0.03 -9.05
N ASN A 119 17.83 -0.52 -8.05
CA ASN A 119 19.04 -1.33 -8.21
C ASN A 119 18.83 -2.78 -7.75
N THR A 120 17.59 -3.21 -7.49
CA THR A 120 17.29 -4.61 -7.12
C THR A 120 17.56 -5.52 -8.31
N THR A 121 17.82 -6.80 -8.00
CA THR A 121 18.02 -7.87 -8.98
C THR A 121 16.76 -8.68 -9.25
N PHE A 122 15.62 -8.28 -8.67
CA PHE A 122 14.33 -8.95 -8.84
C PHE A 122 13.90 -8.98 -10.31
N GLY A 123 13.10 -9.99 -10.69
CA GLY A 123 12.39 -9.99 -11.96
C GLY A 123 11.49 -8.75 -12.08
N ILE A 124 11.15 -8.37 -13.30
CA ILE A 124 10.43 -7.11 -13.56
C ILE A 124 9.07 -7.05 -12.85
N VAL A 125 8.31 -8.15 -12.87
CA VAL A 125 7.00 -8.26 -12.22
C VAL A 125 7.14 -8.20 -10.70
N GLU A 126 8.15 -8.89 -10.15
CA GLU A 126 8.45 -8.89 -8.73
C GLU A 126 8.90 -7.50 -8.25
N ALA A 127 9.75 -6.81 -9.02
CA ALA A 127 10.19 -5.45 -8.72
C ALA A 127 9.02 -4.47 -8.67
N ASP A 128 8.06 -4.56 -9.60
CA ASP A 128 6.84 -3.74 -9.58
C ASP A 128 5.94 -4.08 -8.39
N GLN A 129 5.76 -5.36 -8.08
CA GLN A 129 4.99 -5.78 -6.92
C GLN A 129 5.62 -5.26 -5.63
N PHE A 130 6.93 -5.47 -5.45
CA PHE A 130 7.69 -4.98 -4.30
C PHE A 130 7.59 -3.45 -4.15
N HIS A 131 7.67 -2.71 -5.27
CA HIS A 131 7.50 -1.26 -5.25
C HIS A 131 6.08 -0.85 -4.84
N ARG A 132 5.05 -1.56 -5.27
CA ARG A 132 3.64 -1.31 -4.91
C ARG A 132 3.34 -1.62 -3.46
N ASP A 133 3.96 -2.64 -2.90
CA ASP A 133 3.74 -3.06 -1.51
C ASP A 133 4.14 -1.98 -0.50
N HIS A 134 5.01 -1.05 -0.89
CA HIS A 134 5.33 0.15 -0.07
C HIS A 134 4.12 1.08 0.15
N ALA A 135 3.10 1.02 -0.69
CA ALA A 135 1.88 1.81 -0.50
C ALA A 135 1.14 1.47 0.81
N ILE A 136 1.42 0.31 1.42
CA ILE A 136 0.86 -0.06 2.73
C ILE A 136 1.33 0.90 3.83
N VAL A 137 2.55 1.43 3.75
CA VAL A 137 3.09 2.40 4.71
C VAL A 137 2.29 3.70 4.67
N GLU A 138 1.95 4.18 3.48
CA GLU A 138 1.11 5.37 3.30
C GLU A 138 -0.29 5.14 3.86
N GLN A 139 -0.85 3.94 3.65
CA GLN A 139 -2.14 3.56 4.22
C GLN A 139 -2.09 3.51 5.76
N VAL A 140 -1.04 2.93 6.36
CA VAL A 140 -0.86 2.91 7.82
C VAL A 140 -0.75 4.33 8.38
N ILE A 141 0.02 5.20 7.73
CA ILE A 141 0.14 6.62 8.14
C ILE A 141 -1.21 7.32 8.02
N ALA A 142 -1.97 7.08 6.95
CA ALA A 142 -3.29 7.66 6.77
C ALA A 142 -4.26 7.18 7.86
N GLU A 143 -4.26 5.89 8.21
CA GLU A 143 -5.09 5.34 9.29
C GLU A 143 -4.71 5.89 10.67
N LEU A 144 -3.42 6.06 10.94
CA LEU A 144 -2.96 6.69 12.17
C LEU A 144 -3.40 8.16 12.26
N LYS A 145 -3.32 8.90 11.15
CA LYS A 145 -3.78 10.31 11.08
C LYS A 145 -5.31 10.44 11.18
N ASP A 146 -6.06 9.46 10.72
CA ASP A 146 -7.53 9.39 10.87
C ASP A 146 -7.96 8.93 12.29
N GLY A 147 -7.01 8.57 13.12
CA GLY A 147 -7.22 8.03 14.47
C GLY A 147 -6.36 8.75 15.53
N PRO A 148 -5.48 8.02 16.21
CA PRO A 148 -4.76 8.53 17.37
C PRO A 148 -3.76 9.67 17.06
N LEU A 149 -3.33 9.82 15.80
CA LEU A 149 -2.44 10.90 15.36
C LEU A 149 -3.17 12.00 14.58
N ALA A 150 -4.50 12.13 14.72
CA ALA A 150 -5.26 13.24 14.14
C ALA A 150 -4.74 14.60 14.62
N HIS A 151 -4.18 14.64 15.82
CA HIS A 151 -3.48 15.80 16.38
C HIS A 151 -2.37 15.36 17.34
N LEU A 152 -1.41 16.24 17.57
CA LEU A 152 -0.39 16.03 18.60
C LEU A 152 -0.83 16.77 19.88
N PRO A 153 -0.89 16.08 21.05
CA PRO A 153 -1.50 16.62 22.25
C PRO A 153 -0.67 17.66 22.99
N SER A 154 0.57 17.89 22.60
CA SER A 154 1.50 18.75 23.33
C SER A 154 2.34 19.63 22.41
N GLY A 155 2.77 20.79 22.91
CA GLY A 155 3.83 21.62 22.29
C GLY A 155 5.25 21.08 22.54
N LYS A 156 5.41 20.02 23.34
CA LYS A 156 6.73 19.45 23.69
C LYS A 156 7.03 18.25 22.82
N TYR A 157 8.20 18.25 22.16
CA TYR A 157 8.64 17.17 21.27
C TYR A 157 8.65 15.80 21.96
N ALA A 158 9.24 15.70 23.17
CA ALA A 158 9.35 14.44 23.89
C ALA A 158 7.97 13.83 24.26
N ALA A 159 7.00 14.68 24.65
CA ALA A 159 5.64 14.23 24.93
C ALA A 159 4.94 13.73 23.66
N ASN A 160 5.12 14.41 22.55
CA ASN A 160 4.58 13.96 21.26
C ASN A 160 5.27 12.68 20.77
N ALA A 161 6.57 12.50 21.00
CA ALA A 161 7.27 11.25 20.68
C ALA A 161 6.71 10.06 21.47
N ALA A 162 6.45 10.23 22.76
CA ALA A 162 5.77 9.21 23.58
C ALA A 162 4.36 8.93 23.08
N TRP A 163 3.61 9.97 22.71
CA TRP A 163 2.28 9.82 22.12
C TRP A 163 2.29 9.00 20.82
N VAL A 164 3.23 9.28 19.92
CA VAL A 164 3.40 8.50 18.67
C VAL A 164 3.71 7.04 18.98
N ALA A 165 4.60 6.76 19.94
CA ALA A 165 4.91 5.38 20.33
C ALA A 165 3.65 4.64 20.84
N LEU A 166 2.87 5.27 21.71
CA LEU A 166 1.60 4.70 22.20
C LEU A 166 0.57 4.51 21.06
N ALA A 167 0.50 5.45 20.13
CA ALA A 167 -0.38 5.34 18.96
C ALA A 167 -0.01 4.14 18.06
N VAL A 168 1.28 3.88 17.87
CA VAL A 168 1.76 2.71 17.10
C VAL A 168 1.42 1.41 17.84
N ILE A 169 1.61 1.36 19.17
CA ILE A 169 1.23 0.19 19.97
C ILE A 169 -0.27 -0.08 19.85
N ALA A 170 -1.11 0.95 20.03
CA ALA A 170 -2.56 0.83 19.90
C ALA A 170 -2.98 0.37 18.50
N PHE A 171 -2.32 0.88 17.46
CA PHE A 171 -2.53 0.44 16.08
C PHE A 171 -2.22 -1.05 15.90
N ASN A 172 -1.07 -1.51 16.40
CA ASN A 172 -0.67 -2.91 16.28
C ASN A 172 -1.63 -3.85 17.04
N ILE A 173 -2.07 -3.46 18.23
CA ILE A 173 -3.09 -4.21 18.99
C ILE A 173 -4.40 -4.29 18.19
N ALA A 174 -4.84 -3.17 17.60
CA ALA A 174 -6.04 -3.15 16.78
C ALA A 174 -5.91 -4.02 15.52
N ARG A 175 -4.72 -4.09 14.91
CA ARG A 175 -4.45 -4.99 13.77
C ARG A 175 -4.49 -6.46 14.20
N ALA A 176 -3.92 -6.80 15.35
CA ALA A 176 -4.02 -8.15 15.92
C ALA A 176 -5.47 -8.54 16.20
N ALA A 177 -6.26 -7.64 16.82
CA ALA A 177 -7.67 -7.84 17.04
C ALA A 177 -8.46 -8.00 15.72
N ALA A 178 -8.10 -7.26 14.68
CA ALA A 178 -8.72 -7.40 13.36
C ALA A 178 -8.45 -8.77 12.74
N VAL A 179 -7.25 -9.31 12.89
CA VAL A 179 -6.91 -10.67 12.44
C VAL A 179 -7.73 -11.70 13.21
N ALA A 180 -7.77 -11.60 14.53
CA ALA A 180 -8.55 -12.49 15.40
C ALA A 180 -10.06 -12.46 15.10
N ALA A 181 -10.58 -11.30 14.69
CA ALA A 181 -11.98 -11.10 14.32
C ALA A 181 -12.31 -11.44 12.85
N ASN A 182 -11.40 -12.03 12.09
CA ASN A 182 -11.53 -12.27 10.63
C ASN A 182 -11.81 -10.99 9.80
N LEU A 183 -11.32 -9.85 10.28
CA LEU A 183 -11.45 -8.53 9.65
C LEU A 183 -10.10 -7.98 9.16
N THR A 184 -9.24 -8.83 8.60
CA THR A 184 -7.84 -8.53 8.24
C THR A 184 -7.67 -7.30 7.35
N LYS A 185 -8.63 -7.03 6.45
CA LYS A 185 -8.60 -5.89 5.53
C LYS A 185 -9.35 -4.65 6.04
N ALA A 186 -9.94 -4.73 7.23
CA ALA A 186 -10.72 -3.62 7.78
C ALA A 186 -9.81 -2.46 8.20
N ARG A 187 -10.21 -1.25 7.86
CA ARG A 187 -9.55 -0.01 8.31
C ARG A 187 -9.93 0.33 9.75
N TRP A 188 -9.15 1.18 10.40
CA TRP A 188 -9.35 1.63 11.77
C TRP A 188 -10.79 2.08 12.08
N ALA A 189 -11.38 2.93 11.25
CA ALA A 189 -12.75 3.40 11.41
C ALA A 189 -13.77 2.23 11.39
N THR A 190 -13.53 1.21 10.59
CA THR A 190 -14.36 0.01 10.52
C THR A 190 -14.21 -0.85 11.77
N LEU A 191 -12.97 -1.04 12.26
CA LEU A 191 -12.72 -1.79 13.50
C LEU A 191 -13.39 -1.10 14.71
N ARG A 192 -13.23 0.23 14.81
CA ARG A 192 -13.93 1.00 15.86
C ARG A 192 -15.42 0.76 15.85
N ARG A 193 -16.06 0.86 14.68
CA ARG A 193 -17.50 0.70 14.55
C ARG A 193 -17.98 -0.73 14.86
N LYS A 194 -17.22 -1.75 14.41
CA LYS A 194 -17.66 -3.15 14.49
C LYS A 194 -17.29 -3.83 15.80
N LEU A 195 -16.15 -3.49 16.41
CA LEU A 195 -15.58 -4.19 17.55
C LEU A 195 -15.50 -3.35 18.82
N ILE A 196 -15.26 -2.03 18.71
CA ILE A 196 -15.00 -1.18 19.89
C ILE A 196 -16.26 -0.44 20.32
N ASN A 197 -16.93 0.25 19.39
CA ASN A 197 -18.10 1.06 19.67
C ASN A 197 -19.40 0.20 19.69
N VAL A 198 -19.32 -0.97 20.30
CA VAL A 198 -20.49 -1.84 20.46
C VAL A 198 -21.25 -1.38 21.70
N PRO A 199 -22.53 -1.01 21.60
CA PRO A 199 -23.32 -0.67 22.77
C PRO A 199 -23.48 -1.89 23.66
N ALA A 200 -23.24 -1.78 24.95
CA ALA A 200 -23.34 -2.88 25.88
C ALA A 200 -23.99 -2.41 27.20
N ARG A 201 -24.83 -3.27 27.77
CA ARG A 201 -25.33 -3.08 29.14
C ARG A 201 -24.40 -3.81 30.10
N VAL A 202 -23.81 -3.07 31.03
CA VAL A 202 -23.02 -3.65 32.11
C VAL A 202 -23.93 -4.02 33.26
N ALA A 203 -23.90 -5.27 33.66
CA ALA A 203 -24.57 -5.75 34.88
C ALA A 203 -23.55 -6.29 35.88
N ALA A 204 -23.66 -5.91 37.12
CA ALA A 204 -22.87 -6.46 38.23
C ALA A 204 -23.73 -7.43 39.02
N THR A 205 -23.37 -8.70 39.04
CA THR A 205 -24.03 -9.73 39.81
C THR A 205 -23.01 -10.51 40.62
N GLY A 206 -23.03 -10.41 41.93
CA GLY A 206 -22.20 -11.18 42.86
C GLY A 206 -20.75 -11.13 42.56
N ARG A 207 -19.93 -10.21 42.48
CA ARG A 207 -18.49 -10.12 42.13
C ARG A 207 -18.16 -10.38 40.67
N ARG A 208 -19.14 -10.53 39.74
CA ARG A 208 -18.94 -10.69 38.33
C ARG A 208 -19.50 -9.49 37.57
N LEU A 209 -18.70 -8.96 36.63
CA LEU A 209 -19.17 -8.03 35.62
C LEU A 209 -19.60 -8.83 34.38
N VAL A 210 -20.83 -8.62 33.96
CA VAL A 210 -21.39 -9.24 32.75
C VAL A 210 -21.71 -8.16 31.75
N LEU A 211 -21.18 -8.30 30.53
CA LEU A 211 -21.51 -7.45 29.41
C LEU A 211 -22.61 -8.10 28.58
N HIS A 212 -23.76 -7.45 28.53
CA HIS A 212 -24.83 -7.86 27.64
C HIS A 212 -24.71 -7.10 26.32
N LEU A 213 -24.33 -7.83 25.28
CA LEU A 213 -24.24 -7.31 23.92
C LEU A 213 -25.62 -7.33 23.24
N PRO A 214 -25.84 -6.54 22.17
CA PRO A 214 -27.08 -6.56 21.41
C PRO A 214 -27.31 -7.93 20.77
N THR A 215 -28.50 -8.47 20.87
CA THR A 215 -28.89 -9.80 20.33
C THR A 215 -28.85 -9.87 18.80
N HIS A 216 -28.91 -8.74 18.11
CA HIS A 216 -28.90 -8.67 16.64
C HIS A 216 -27.77 -7.78 16.14
N TRP A 217 -26.59 -7.85 16.77
CA TRP A 217 -25.43 -7.11 16.29
C TRP A 217 -24.95 -7.68 14.95
N PRO A 218 -24.88 -6.90 13.85
CA PRO A 218 -24.60 -7.41 12.53
C PRO A 218 -23.19 -8.03 12.38
N TRP A 219 -22.32 -7.78 13.36
CA TRP A 219 -20.94 -8.28 13.40
C TRP A 219 -20.66 -9.09 14.67
N ALA A 220 -21.67 -9.77 15.18
CA ALA A 220 -21.57 -10.62 16.39
C ALA A 220 -20.49 -11.70 16.20
N ASP A 221 -20.46 -12.37 15.04
CA ASP A 221 -19.50 -13.44 14.72
C ASP A 221 -18.05 -12.96 14.82
N ALA A 222 -17.76 -11.73 14.33
CA ALA A 222 -16.44 -11.13 14.41
C ALA A 222 -16.03 -10.82 15.86
N TRP A 223 -17.00 -10.40 16.68
CA TRP A 223 -16.79 -10.12 18.08
C TRP A 223 -16.57 -11.40 18.88
N GLU A 224 -17.34 -12.45 18.60
CA GLU A 224 -17.20 -13.77 19.20
C GLU A 224 -15.85 -14.41 18.87
N ALA A 225 -15.43 -14.36 17.60
CA ALA A 225 -14.12 -14.83 17.17
C ALA A 225 -12.98 -14.13 17.94
N LEU A 226 -13.06 -12.80 18.08
CA LEU A 226 -12.11 -12.03 18.88
C LEU A 226 -12.13 -12.46 20.35
N HIS A 227 -13.33 -12.64 20.92
CA HIS A 227 -13.49 -13.02 22.32
C HIS A 227 -12.87 -14.39 22.61
N VAL A 228 -13.11 -15.37 21.74
CA VAL A 228 -12.51 -16.71 21.85
C VAL A 228 -10.99 -16.63 21.85
N VAL A 229 -10.38 -15.90 20.91
CA VAL A 229 -8.92 -15.75 20.85
C VAL A 229 -8.37 -15.03 22.08
N ALA A 230 -9.04 -13.95 22.53
CA ALA A 230 -8.59 -13.14 23.66
C ALA A 230 -8.68 -13.86 25.01
N THR A 231 -9.59 -14.83 25.15
CA THR A 231 -9.81 -15.59 26.40
C THR A 231 -9.20 -17.00 26.40
N SER A 232 -8.73 -17.46 25.24
CA SER A 232 -8.04 -18.74 25.12
C SER A 232 -6.63 -18.66 25.77
N PRO A 233 -6.13 -19.76 26.35
CA PRO A 233 -4.76 -19.79 26.83
C PRO A 233 -3.78 -19.56 25.66
N PRO A 234 -2.62 -18.91 25.90
CA PRO A 234 -1.65 -18.65 24.85
C PRO A 234 -1.18 -19.98 24.24
N GLN A 235 -1.22 -20.04 22.91
CA GLN A 235 -0.66 -21.17 22.17
C GLN A 235 0.85 -21.20 22.37
N PRO A 236 1.48 -22.37 22.61
CA PRO A 236 2.93 -22.46 22.65
C PRO A 236 3.49 -22.02 21.29
N ALA A 237 4.54 -21.20 21.33
CA ALA A 237 5.25 -20.80 20.12
C ALA A 237 5.80 -22.07 19.44
N THR A 238 5.33 -22.37 18.25
CA THR A 238 5.97 -23.37 17.38
C THR A 238 7.33 -22.83 16.97
N THR A 239 8.38 -23.40 17.54
CA THR A 239 9.80 -23.16 17.15
C THR A 239 10.07 -23.72 15.77
#